data_de770ef8b87d79a1f4887ccf816b4e8d
#
_entry.id   de770ef8b87d79a1f4887ccf816b4e8d
#
_cell.length_a   1.000
_cell.length_b   1.000
_cell.length_c   1.000
_cell.angle_alpha   90.00
_cell.angle_beta   90.00
_cell.angle_gamma   90.00
#
_symmetry.space_group_name_H-M   'P 1'
#
loop_
_entity.id
_entity.type
_entity.pdbx_description
1 polymer ?
#
loop_
_entity_poly.entity_id
_entity_poly.type
_entity_poly.pdbx_seq_one_letter_code
_entity_poly.pdbx_strand_id
1 'polypeptide(L)'
;MVKGVTGDMLTVLVAPAFWQATENSLTIALISASCVSFLAMILAETRYQLGFIQRPARWQMIAIVMLESSVMITLVIPAIVMGTAMFILLRHMADIFIIAPYLVLVANILMGLPVSYRLISGKWLLARHQNHHLRLAYGMNSWTSIRFLILPVMGRDIGLIFGMVAAMSMGDLGVIALFSSSDFKTLPWLLFEQAGRYRTDEAAATAVLLMLITLMVYMIGHRIGRILSHPPSMAISDHNALNNQITG
;
A
#
# COMPACT_ATOMS: atom_id res chain seq x y z
N MET A 1 -12.84 0.49 -35.62
CA MET A 1 -12.04 0.34 -34.39
C MET A 1 -12.90 0.12 -33.12
N VAL A 2 -13.91 0.94 -32.81
CA VAL A 2 -14.70 0.81 -31.57
C VAL A 2 -15.52 -0.49 -31.48
N LYS A 3 -16.04 -1.04 -32.59
CA LYS A 3 -16.79 -2.30 -32.60
C LYS A 3 -15.95 -3.57 -32.36
N GLY A 4 -14.65 -3.55 -32.66
CA GLY A 4 -13.73 -4.65 -32.35
C GLY A 4 -13.49 -4.77 -30.84
N VAL A 5 -13.16 -3.65 -30.19
CA VAL A 5 -12.82 -3.61 -28.75
C VAL A 5 -13.98 -4.13 -27.87
N THR A 6 -15.25 -3.84 -28.22
CA THR A 6 -16.41 -4.33 -27.43
C THR A 6 -16.67 -5.82 -27.60
N GLY A 7 -16.42 -6.40 -28.77
CA GLY A 7 -16.52 -7.85 -29.02
C GLY A 7 -15.44 -8.63 -28.27
N ASP A 8 -14.23 -8.11 -28.30
CA ASP A 8 -13.06 -8.73 -27.65
C ASP A 8 -13.11 -8.58 -26.13
N MET A 9 -13.71 -7.52 -25.59
CA MET A 9 -13.98 -7.40 -24.14
C MET A 9 -14.88 -8.51 -23.62
N LEU A 10 -15.92 -8.88 -24.37
CA LEU A 10 -16.82 -9.98 -23.98
C LEU A 10 -16.09 -11.32 -24.02
N THR A 11 -15.25 -11.57 -25.02
CA THR A 11 -14.47 -12.80 -25.11
C THR A 11 -13.48 -12.95 -23.96
N VAL A 12 -12.81 -11.84 -23.57
CA VAL A 12 -11.90 -11.82 -22.41
C VAL A 12 -12.66 -12.04 -21.09
N LEU A 13 -13.81 -11.40 -20.90
CA LEU A 13 -14.63 -11.54 -19.69
C LEU A 13 -15.22 -12.95 -19.52
N VAL A 14 -15.48 -13.68 -20.61
CA VAL A 14 -15.97 -15.07 -20.56
C VAL A 14 -14.83 -16.06 -20.32
N ALA A 15 -13.57 -15.68 -20.58
CA ALA A 15 -12.41 -16.55 -20.43
C ALA A 15 -12.12 -16.89 -18.95
N PRO A 16 -12.09 -18.18 -18.56
CA PRO A 16 -11.78 -18.57 -17.17
C PRO A 16 -10.40 -18.07 -16.70
N ALA A 17 -9.44 -18.02 -17.62
CA ALA A 17 -8.07 -17.55 -17.34
C ALA A 17 -8.05 -16.07 -16.86
N PHE A 18 -8.97 -15.24 -17.34
CA PHE A 18 -9.09 -13.85 -16.90
C PHE A 18 -9.52 -13.76 -15.44
N TRP A 19 -10.52 -14.54 -15.04
CA TRP A 19 -11.01 -14.51 -13.66
C TRP A 19 -9.99 -15.07 -12.67
N GLN A 20 -9.32 -16.14 -13.02
CA GLN A 20 -8.22 -16.71 -12.21
C GLN A 20 -7.08 -15.69 -12.04
N ALA A 21 -6.67 -15.03 -13.13
CA ALA A 21 -5.63 -14.00 -13.08
C ALA A 21 -6.07 -12.76 -12.26
N THR A 22 -7.36 -12.41 -12.32
CA THR A 22 -7.96 -11.32 -11.55
C THR A 22 -7.96 -11.65 -10.06
N GLU A 23 -8.40 -12.85 -9.69
CA GLU A 23 -8.42 -13.32 -8.30
C GLU A 23 -7.02 -13.33 -7.68
N ASN A 24 -6.03 -13.88 -8.40
CA ASN A 24 -4.64 -13.89 -7.96
C ASN A 24 -4.09 -12.46 -7.78
N SER A 25 -4.30 -11.58 -8.76
CA SER A 25 -3.85 -10.19 -8.68
C SER A 25 -4.49 -9.46 -7.51
N LEU A 26 -5.80 -9.62 -7.33
CA LEU A 26 -6.55 -8.95 -6.28
C LEU A 26 -6.14 -9.45 -4.89
N THR A 27 -5.99 -10.76 -4.74
CA THR A 27 -5.56 -11.39 -3.47
C THR A 27 -4.18 -10.89 -3.05
N ILE A 28 -3.20 -10.92 -3.96
CA ILE A 28 -1.85 -10.41 -3.69
C ILE A 28 -1.88 -8.92 -3.38
N ALA A 29 -2.62 -8.13 -4.16
CA ALA A 29 -2.71 -6.68 -3.96
C ALA A 29 -3.33 -6.31 -2.61
N LEU A 30 -4.41 -6.97 -2.20
CA LEU A 30 -5.07 -6.70 -0.93
C LEU A 30 -4.22 -7.12 0.27
N ILE A 31 -3.58 -8.29 0.20
CA ILE A 31 -2.72 -8.78 1.28
C ILE A 31 -1.48 -7.88 1.39
N SER A 32 -0.80 -7.57 0.27
CA SER A 32 0.38 -6.70 0.29
C SER A 32 0.04 -5.30 0.80
N ALA A 33 -1.06 -4.69 0.34
CA ALA A 33 -1.50 -3.38 0.80
C ALA A 33 -1.83 -3.35 2.30
N SER A 34 -2.47 -4.39 2.82
CA SER A 34 -2.75 -4.53 4.26
C SER A 34 -1.46 -4.64 5.07
N CYS A 35 -0.55 -5.52 4.66
CA CYS A 35 0.74 -5.70 5.33
C CYS A 35 1.59 -4.43 5.30
N VAL A 36 1.69 -3.77 4.15
CA VAL A 36 2.47 -2.54 3.98
C VAL A 36 1.89 -1.41 4.82
N SER A 37 0.57 -1.23 4.81
CA SER A 37 -0.09 -0.18 5.62
C SER A 37 0.17 -0.40 7.11
N PHE A 38 0.08 -1.64 7.58
CA PHE A 38 0.36 -1.99 8.96
C PHE A 38 1.83 -1.79 9.34
N LEU A 39 2.77 -2.26 8.51
CA LEU A 39 4.20 -2.08 8.74
C LEU A 39 4.61 -0.61 8.71
N ALA A 40 4.06 0.18 7.79
CA ALA A 40 4.34 1.61 7.72
C ALA A 40 3.88 2.36 8.99
N MET A 41 2.73 1.96 9.57
CA MET A 41 2.27 2.52 10.86
C MET A 41 3.21 2.12 12.02
N ILE A 42 3.66 0.86 12.08
CA ILE A 42 4.63 0.42 13.10
C ILE A 42 5.93 1.20 12.99
N LEU A 43 6.46 1.37 11.78
CA LEU A 43 7.70 2.11 11.55
C LEU A 43 7.54 3.60 11.92
N ALA A 44 6.41 4.21 11.59
CA ALA A 44 6.11 5.60 11.95
C ALA A 44 6.00 5.79 13.47
N GLU A 45 5.39 4.84 14.18
CA GLU A 45 5.31 4.88 15.64
C GLU A 45 6.68 4.65 16.29
N THR A 46 7.48 3.72 15.78
CA THR A 46 8.86 3.47 16.24
C THR A 46 9.72 4.73 16.09
N ARG A 47 9.61 5.41 14.95
CA ARG A 47 10.28 6.69 14.73
C ARG A 47 9.86 7.74 15.74
N TYR A 48 8.55 7.87 16.02
CA TYR A 48 8.03 8.80 17.02
C TYR A 48 8.61 8.50 18.40
N GLN A 49 8.61 7.25 18.84
CA GLN A 49 9.13 6.85 20.15
C GLN A 49 10.63 7.12 20.29
N LEU A 50 11.41 6.86 19.24
CA LEU A 50 12.85 7.14 19.24
C LEU A 50 13.17 8.64 19.25
N GLY A 51 12.35 9.46 18.57
CA GLY A 51 12.57 10.91 18.47
C GLY A 51 11.94 11.74 19.60
N PHE A 52 11.07 11.14 20.42
CA PHE A 52 10.30 11.88 21.45
C PHE A 52 11.12 12.30 22.68
N ILE A 53 12.32 11.74 22.87
CA ILE A 53 13.18 12.05 24.00
C ILE A 53 13.80 13.44 23.81
N GLN A 54 13.59 14.35 24.76
CA GLN A 54 14.03 15.76 24.69
C GLN A 54 15.53 15.96 24.44
N ARG A 55 16.33 14.95 24.71
CA ARG A 55 17.78 14.86 24.37
C ARG A 55 18.07 13.47 23.83
N PRO A 56 17.85 13.21 22.55
CA PRO A 56 18.11 11.90 21.99
C PRO A 56 19.59 11.57 22.12
N ALA A 57 19.89 10.41 22.71
CA ALA A 57 21.26 9.91 22.75
C ALA A 57 21.76 9.67 21.32
N ARG A 58 23.07 9.77 21.10
CA ARG A 58 23.65 9.57 19.75
C ARG A 58 23.20 8.26 19.08
N TRP A 59 23.05 7.20 19.86
CA TRP A 59 22.57 5.91 19.34
C TRP A 59 21.13 5.96 18.81
N GLN A 60 20.26 6.78 19.40
CA GLN A 60 18.87 6.95 18.94
C GLN A 60 18.83 7.68 17.60
N MET A 61 19.64 8.70 17.41
CA MET A 61 19.78 9.37 16.10
C MET A 61 20.30 8.40 15.04
N ILE A 62 21.30 7.60 15.38
CA ILE A 62 21.84 6.56 14.50
C ILE A 62 20.74 5.54 14.16
N ALA A 63 19.97 5.10 15.14
CA ALA A 63 18.87 4.16 14.94
C ALA A 63 17.78 4.71 14.01
N ILE A 64 17.41 5.99 14.13
CA ILE A 64 16.45 6.64 13.22
C ILE A 64 17.02 6.68 11.79
N VAL A 65 18.27 7.12 11.63
CA VAL A 65 18.90 7.19 10.30
C VAL A 65 19.02 5.79 9.68
N MET A 66 19.41 4.79 10.46
CA MET A 66 19.48 3.40 10.01
C MET A 66 18.11 2.87 9.57
N LEU A 67 17.05 3.14 10.35
CA LEU A 67 15.70 2.74 10.02
C LEU A 67 15.23 3.40 8.70
N GLU A 68 15.38 4.70 8.59
CA GLU A 68 15.00 5.45 7.39
C GLU A 68 15.80 5.00 6.16
N SER A 69 17.11 4.84 6.31
CA SER A 69 17.98 4.38 5.21
C SER A 69 17.63 2.95 4.76
N SER A 70 17.37 2.04 5.69
CA SER A 70 17.01 0.64 5.37
C SER A 70 15.70 0.56 4.60
N VAL A 71 14.71 1.38 4.97
CA VAL A 71 13.44 1.45 4.24
C VAL A 71 13.64 2.07 2.86
N MET A 72 14.45 3.14 2.75
CA MET A 72 14.62 3.87 1.49
C MET A 72 15.50 3.14 0.47
N ILE A 73 16.42 2.28 0.90
CA ILE A 73 17.32 1.54 -0.01
C ILE A 73 16.53 0.67 -0.99
N THR A 74 15.39 0.15 -0.56
CA THR A 74 14.53 -0.69 -1.41
C THR A 74 13.96 0.06 -2.61
N LEU A 75 13.81 1.39 -2.52
CA LEU A 75 13.35 2.23 -3.64
C LEU A 75 14.34 2.29 -4.81
N VAL A 76 15.62 2.08 -4.54
CA VAL A 76 16.69 2.15 -5.54
C VAL A 76 16.76 0.87 -6.36
N ILE A 77 16.26 -0.25 -5.81
CA ILE A 77 16.35 -1.57 -6.43
C ILE A 77 15.18 -1.77 -7.39
N PRO A 78 15.41 -1.97 -8.70
CA PRO A 78 14.34 -2.29 -9.64
C PRO A 78 13.63 -3.61 -9.27
N ALA A 79 12.31 -3.69 -9.52
CA ALA A 79 11.49 -4.87 -9.23
C ALA A 79 12.07 -6.18 -9.77
N ILE A 80 12.53 -6.15 -11.02
CA ILE A 80 13.10 -7.32 -11.69
C ILE A 80 14.41 -7.80 -11.02
N VAL A 81 15.24 -6.87 -10.54
CA VAL A 81 16.48 -7.21 -9.82
C VAL A 81 16.16 -7.86 -8.48
N MET A 82 15.15 -7.33 -7.75
CA MET A 82 14.65 -7.92 -6.51
C MET A 82 14.14 -9.35 -6.75
N GLY A 83 13.30 -9.55 -7.77
CA GLY A 83 12.79 -10.87 -8.16
C GLY A 83 13.91 -11.84 -8.52
N THR A 84 14.87 -11.39 -9.33
CA THR A 84 16.03 -12.22 -9.73
C THR A 84 16.88 -12.62 -8.53
N ALA A 85 17.14 -11.72 -7.61
CA ALA A 85 17.88 -12.00 -6.39
C ALA A 85 17.16 -13.06 -5.52
N MET A 86 15.84 -12.91 -5.34
CA MET A 86 15.02 -13.90 -4.63
C MET A 86 15.04 -15.27 -5.35
N PHE A 87 14.93 -15.28 -6.67
CA PHE A 87 14.99 -16.49 -7.46
C PHE A 87 16.33 -17.23 -7.27
N ILE A 88 17.46 -16.54 -7.42
CA ILE A 88 18.79 -17.12 -7.26
C ILE A 88 18.99 -17.66 -5.84
N LEU A 89 18.55 -16.92 -4.82
CA LEU A 89 18.73 -17.30 -3.42
C LEU A 89 17.94 -18.57 -3.07
N LEU A 90 16.72 -18.70 -3.57
CA LEU A 90 15.77 -19.72 -3.13
C LEU A 90 15.70 -20.96 -4.05
N ARG A 91 16.23 -20.90 -5.27
CA ARG A 91 16.16 -21.99 -6.25
C ARG A 91 16.78 -23.33 -5.77
N HIS A 92 17.65 -23.28 -4.77
CA HIS A 92 18.29 -24.47 -4.21
C HIS A 92 17.61 -24.98 -2.91
N MET A 93 16.68 -24.20 -2.35
CA MET A 93 16.08 -24.52 -1.04
C MET A 93 14.63 -25.01 -1.16
N ALA A 94 13.92 -24.64 -2.22
CA ALA A 94 12.51 -24.99 -2.39
C ALA A 94 12.11 -25.04 -3.86
N ASP A 95 10.97 -25.69 -4.16
CA ASP A 95 10.34 -25.59 -5.45
C ASP A 95 9.74 -24.19 -5.60
N ILE A 96 10.42 -23.38 -6.45
CA ILE A 96 10.12 -21.96 -6.63
C ILE A 96 8.68 -21.75 -7.11
N PHE A 97 8.16 -22.64 -7.93
CA PHE A 97 6.82 -22.48 -8.51
C PHE A 97 5.71 -22.67 -7.46
N ILE A 98 5.95 -23.49 -6.44
CA ILE A 98 5.00 -23.66 -5.31
C ILE A 98 4.99 -22.41 -4.42
N ILE A 99 6.16 -21.82 -4.19
CA ILE A 99 6.29 -20.64 -3.31
C ILE A 99 6.16 -19.31 -4.06
N ALA A 100 6.00 -19.32 -5.37
CA ALA A 100 5.91 -18.14 -6.24
C ALA A 100 4.92 -17.07 -5.74
N PRO A 101 3.67 -17.37 -5.34
CA PRO A 101 2.74 -16.36 -4.85
C PRO A 101 3.27 -15.61 -3.62
N TYR A 102 3.95 -16.32 -2.70
CA TYR A 102 4.53 -15.74 -1.50
C TYR A 102 5.74 -14.85 -1.82
N LEU A 103 6.55 -15.23 -2.82
CA LEU A 103 7.70 -14.43 -3.25
C LEU A 103 7.25 -13.11 -3.89
N VAL A 104 6.22 -13.17 -4.74
CA VAL A 104 5.61 -11.97 -5.33
C VAL A 104 5.01 -11.09 -4.24
N LEU A 105 4.32 -11.68 -3.27
CA LEU A 105 3.76 -10.95 -2.13
C LEU A 105 4.85 -10.22 -1.33
N VAL A 106 5.93 -10.91 -0.96
CA VAL A 106 7.06 -10.32 -0.21
C VAL A 106 7.72 -9.20 -1.00
N ALA A 107 7.97 -9.40 -2.29
CA ALA A 107 8.53 -8.37 -3.16
C ALA A 107 7.65 -7.11 -3.21
N ASN A 108 6.33 -7.27 -3.39
CA ASN A 108 5.37 -6.17 -3.39
C ASN A 108 5.32 -5.44 -2.04
N ILE A 109 5.43 -6.15 -0.92
CA ILE A 109 5.54 -5.55 0.41
C ILE A 109 6.80 -4.72 0.52
N LEU A 110 7.96 -5.26 0.15
CA LEU A 110 9.24 -4.57 0.22
C LEU A 110 9.25 -3.30 -0.65
N MET A 111 8.66 -3.36 -1.85
CA MET A 111 8.60 -2.22 -2.76
C MET A 111 7.58 -1.16 -2.35
N GLY A 112 6.45 -1.57 -1.76
CA GLY A 112 5.41 -0.66 -1.30
C GLY A 112 5.76 0.07 0.00
N LEU A 113 6.60 -0.54 0.84
CA LEU A 113 6.91 -0.05 2.18
C LEU A 113 7.58 1.34 2.21
N PRO A 114 8.60 1.66 1.39
CA PRO A 114 9.25 2.98 1.42
C PRO A 114 8.30 4.11 1.04
N VAL A 115 7.48 3.91 0.02
CA VAL A 115 6.50 4.90 -0.44
C VAL A 115 5.48 5.18 0.66
N SER A 116 4.93 4.12 1.24
CA SER A 116 3.94 4.20 2.32
C SER A 116 4.48 4.85 3.58
N TYR A 117 5.69 4.46 3.99
CA TYR A 117 6.37 5.05 5.14
C TYR A 117 6.62 6.55 4.93
N ARG A 118 7.07 6.97 3.75
CA ARG A 118 7.32 8.37 3.43
C ARG A 118 6.04 9.20 3.47
N LEU A 119 4.92 8.65 3.01
CA LEU A 119 3.64 9.34 3.02
C LEU A 119 3.05 9.50 4.43
N ILE A 120 3.23 8.48 5.31
CA ILE A 120 2.58 8.46 6.61
C ILE A 120 3.45 9.07 7.73
N SER A 121 4.78 8.93 7.67
CA SER A 121 5.67 9.24 8.80
C SER A 121 5.56 10.68 9.28
N GLY A 122 5.55 11.66 8.39
CA GLY A 122 5.44 13.07 8.75
C GLY A 122 4.10 13.43 9.39
N LYS A 123 3.01 12.95 8.80
CA LYS A 123 1.65 13.18 9.30
C LYS A 123 1.41 12.46 10.63
N TRP A 124 1.94 11.25 10.78
CA TRP A 124 1.90 10.49 12.03
C TRP A 124 2.57 11.23 13.16
N LEU A 125 3.76 11.74 12.90
CA LEU A 125 4.52 12.53 13.87
C LEU A 125 3.74 13.77 14.31
N LEU A 126 3.17 14.51 13.36
CA LEU A 126 2.35 15.69 13.63
C LEU A 126 1.10 15.36 14.46
N ALA A 127 0.37 14.32 14.08
CA ALA A 127 -0.81 13.87 14.80
C ALA A 127 -0.48 13.45 16.24
N ARG A 128 0.65 12.78 16.45
CA ARG A 128 1.14 12.40 17.79
C ARG A 128 1.52 13.60 18.63
N HIS A 129 2.18 14.60 18.06
CA HIS A 129 2.56 15.82 18.79
C HIS A 129 1.33 16.64 19.18
N GLN A 130 0.39 16.85 18.26
CA GLN A 130 -0.84 17.61 18.52
C GLN A 130 -1.70 16.97 19.62
N ASN A 131 -1.79 15.65 19.66
CA ASN A 131 -2.61 14.93 20.65
C ASN A 131 -1.85 14.54 21.92
N HIS A 132 -0.59 15.00 22.09
CA HIS A 132 0.22 14.67 23.26
C HIS A 132 -0.41 15.15 24.59
N HIS A 133 -0.90 16.39 24.63
CA HIS A 133 -1.53 16.97 25.82
C HIS A 133 -2.83 16.24 26.20
N LEU A 134 -3.65 15.88 25.21
CA LEU A 134 -4.87 15.10 25.43
C LEU A 134 -4.53 13.72 26.01
N ARG A 135 -3.51 13.06 25.48
CA ARG A 135 -3.04 11.76 26.00
C ARG A 135 -2.64 11.84 27.48
N LEU A 136 -1.90 12.88 27.88
CA LEU A 136 -1.48 13.09 29.26
C LEU A 136 -2.65 13.42 30.16
N ALA A 137 -3.56 14.30 29.73
CA ALA A 137 -4.73 14.70 30.50
C ALA A 137 -5.67 13.53 30.83
N TYR A 138 -5.84 12.60 29.89
CA TYR A 138 -6.69 11.41 30.06
C TYR A 138 -5.92 10.17 30.56
N GLY A 139 -4.63 10.26 30.85
CA GLY A 139 -3.81 9.12 31.32
C GLY A 139 -3.77 7.94 30.34
N MET A 140 -3.96 8.20 29.04
CA MET A 140 -4.08 7.13 28.03
C MET A 140 -2.73 6.45 27.77
N ASN A 141 -2.75 5.11 27.75
CA ASN A 141 -1.62 4.31 27.28
C ASN A 141 -1.38 4.54 25.78
N SER A 142 -0.16 4.27 25.29
CA SER A 142 0.22 4.43 23.88
C SER A 142 -0.74 3.73 22.91
N TRP A 143 -1.12 2.50 23.18
CA TRP A 143 -2.04 1.71 22.35
C TRP A 143 -3.44 2.33 22.29
N THR A 144 -3.99 2.73 23.44
CA THR A 144 -5.29 3.40 23.54
C THR A 144 -5.30 4.72 22.76
N SER A 145 -4.21 5.50 22.87
CA SER A 145 -4.04 6.74 22.12
C SER A 145 -3.98 6.51 20.60
N ILE A 146 -3.27 5.46 20.14
CA ILE A 146 -3.24 5.11 18.71
C ILE A 146 -4.64 4.76 18.22
N ARG A 147 -5.34 3.88 18.92
CA ARG A 147 -6.64 3.36 18.50
C ARG A 147 -7.74 4.43 18.48
N PHE A 148 -7.80 5.30 19.49
CA PHE A 148 -8.91 6.24 19.66
C PHE A 148 -8.61 7.67 19.21
N LEU A 149 -7.34 8.09 19.18
CA LEU A 149 -6.97 9.44 18.77
C LEU A 149 -6.31 9.47 17.38
N ILE A 150 -5.33 8.59 17.13
CA ILE A 150 -4.53 8.68 15.93
C ILE A 150 -5.20 8.00 14.73
N LEU A 151 -5.71 6.78 14.90
CA LEU A 151 -6.34 6.01 13.84
C LEU A 151 -7.53 6.74 13.18
N PRO A 152 -8.47 7.34 13.93
CA PRO A 152 -9.57 8.09 13.32
C PRO A 152 -9.10 9.36 12.58
N VAL A 153 -8.07 10.04 13.07
CA VAL A 153 -7.52 11.23 12.41
C VAL A 153 -6.76 10.84 11.12
N MET A 154 -6.05 9.71 11.15
CA MET A 154 -5.21 9.23 10.05
C MET A 154 -5.94 8.30 9.07
N GLY A 155 -7.20 7.95 9.32
CA GLY A 155 -7.97 6.98 8.53
C GLY A 155 -7.94 7.27 7.03
N ARG A 156 -8.08 8.55 6.64
CA ARG A 156 -8.00 8.98 5.24
C ARG A 156 -6.64 8.71 4.61
N ASP A 157 -5.57 8.99 5.33
CA ASP A 157 -4.21 8.80 4.83
C ASP A 157 -3.85 7.31 4.75
N ILE A 158 -4.29 6.51 5.72
CA ILE A 158 -4.14 5.05 5.72
C ILE A 158 -4.89 4.43 4.54
N GLY A 159 -6.13 4.86 4.28
CA GLY A 159 -6.91 4.39 3.13
C GLY A 159 -6.30 4.80 1.79
N LEU A 160 -5.68 5.97 1.70
CA LEU A 160 -4.95 6.42 0.51
C LEU A 160 -3.73 5.53 0.27
N ILE A 161 -2.93 5.24 1.31
CA ILE A 161 -1.76 4.38 1.22
C ILE A 161 -2.17 2.96 0.81
N PHE A 162 -3.19 2.41 1.45
CA PHE A 162 -3.73 1.10 1.12
C PHE A 162 -4.13 1.00 -0.36
N GLY A 163 -4.94 1.96 -0.84
CA GLY A 163 -5.37 1.99 -2.24
C GLY A 163 -4.20 2.16 -3.22
N MET A 164 -3.22 3.00 -2.87
CA MET A 164 -2.03 3.23 -3.70
C MET A 164 -1.15 1.99 -3.80
N VAL A 165 -0.87 1.31 -2.68
CA VAL A 165 -0.06 0.09 -2.67
C VAL A 165 -0.78 -1.05 -3.40
N ALA A 166 -2.10 -1.20 -3.20
CA ALA A 166 -2.88 -2.18 -3.94
C ALA A 166 -2.82 -1.93 -5.45
N ALA A 167 -2.94 -0.67 -5.88
CA ALA A 167 -2.81 -0.30 -7.29
C ALA A 167 -1.41 -0.58 -7.84
N MET A 168 -0.34 -0.28 -7.10
CA MET A 168 1.04 -0.59 -7.49
C MET A 168 1.26 -2.10 -7.62
N SER A 169 0.78 -2.88 -6.66
CA SER A 169 0.87 -4.34 -6.69
C SER A 169 0.11 -4.97 -7.85
N MET A 170 -1.07 -4.43 -8.20
CA MET A 170 -1.83 -4.89 -9.37
C MET A 170 -1.15 -4.57 -10.71
N GLY A 171 -0.30 -3.55 -10.77
CA GLY A 171 0.44 -3.15 -11.97
C GLY A 171 1.82 -3.80 -12.10
N ASP A 172 2.29 -4.55 -11.11
CA ASP A 172 3.65 -5.11 -11.13
C ASP A 172 3.77 -6.29 -12.08
N LEU A 173 4.56 -6.09 -13.13
CA LEU A 173 4.98 -7.14 -14.07
C LEU A 173 6.41 -7.63 -13.77
N GLY A 174 7.24 -6.81 -13.11
CA GLY A 174 8.67 -7.07 -12.99
C GLY A 174 9.00 -8.33 -12.20
N VAL A 175 8.35 -8.51 -11.07
CA VAL A 175 8.55 -9.69 -10.22
C VAL A 175 7.81 -10.89 -10.78
N ILE A 176 6.54 -10.71 -11.19
CA ILE A 176 5.69 -11.81 -11.67
C ILE A 176 6.25 -12.49 -12.93
N ALA A 177 6.95 -11.75 -13.79
CA ALA A 177 7.56 -12.28 -15.01
C ALA A 177 8.55 -13.42 -14.75
N LEU A 178 9.14 -13.46 -13.55
CA LEU A 178 10.11 -14.51 -13.16
C LEU A 178 9.44 -15.72 -12.48
N PHE A 179 8.26 -15.51 -11.89
CA PHE A 179 7.60 -16.51 -11.04
C PHE A 179 6.29 -17.05 -11.61
N SER A 180 5.85 -16.55 -12.79
CA SER A 180 4.62 -17.03 -13.41
C SER A 180 4.75 -18.47 -13.88
N SER A 181 3.68 -19.24 -13.68
CA SER A 181 3.55 -20.62 -14.12
C SER A 181 2.19 -20.84 -14.79
N SER A 182 1.90 -22.08 -15.25
CA SER A 182 0.57 -22.44 -15.75
C SER A 182 -0.52 -22.21 -14.71
N ASP A 183 -0.20 -22.46 -13.43
CA ASP A 183 -1.15 -22.47 -12.32
C ASP A 183 -1.22 -21.12 -11.60
N PHE A 184 -0.19 -20.29 -11.75
CA PHE A 184 -0.11 -18.99 -11.11
C PHE A 184 0.15 -17.88 -12.13
N LYS A 185 -0.91 -17.17 -12.51
CA LYS A 185 -0.89 -16.00 -13.40
C LYS A 185 -1.57 -14.82 -12.74
N THR A 186 -1.05 -13.63 -13.03
CA THR A 186 -1.70 -12.36 -12.65
C THR A 186 -2.19 -11.62 -13.88
N LEU A 187 -3.02 -10.60 -13.71
CA LEU A 187 -3.53 -9.79 -14.82
C LEU A 187 -2.44 -9.12 -15.67
N PRO A 188 -1.39 -8.49 -15.10
CA PRO A 188 -0.28 -7.96 -15.89
C PRO A 188 0.44 -9.04 -16.69
N TRP A 189 0.60 -10.23 -16.14
CA TRP A 189 1.22 -11.35 -16.86
C TRP A 189 0.34 -11.86 -18.00
N LEU A 190 -0.97 -12.00 -17.78
CA LEU A 190 -1.93 -12.38 -18.82
C LEU A 190 -1.89 -11.38 -19.99
N LEU A 191 -1.89 -10.09 -19.69
CA LEU A 191 -1.74 -9.01 -20.66
C LEU A 191 -0.45 -9.18 -21.48
N PHE A 192 0.67 -9.41 -20.81
CA PHE A 192 1.98 -9.58 -21.44
C PHE A 192 2.00 -10.84 -22.34
N GLU A 193 1.43 -11.94 -21.88
CA GLU A 193 1.31 -13.19 -22.62
C GLU A 193 0.45 -13.03 -23.90
N GLN A 194 -0.69 -12.34 -23.79
CA GLN A 194 -1.56 -12.03 -24.93
C GLN A 194 -0.85 -11.16 -25.97
N ALA A 195 -0.16 -10.10 -25.51
CA ALA A 195 0.63 -9.23 -26.39
C ALA A 195 1.77 -10.00 -27.09
N GLY A 196 2.47 -10.86 -26.37
CA GLY A 196 3.55 -11.70 -26.92
C GLY A 196 3.08 -12.74 -27.95
N ARG A 197 1.80 -13.14 -27.88
CA ARG A 197 1.18 -14.05 -28.85
C ARG A 197 0.50 -13.34 -30.03
N TYR A 198 0.75 -12.04 -30.20
CA TYR A 198 0.14 -11.18 -31.23
C TYR A 198 -1.38 -11.07 -31.15
N ARG A 199 -2.00 -11.39 -30.01
CA ARG A 199 -3.42 -11.18 -29.75
C ARG A 199 -3.66 -9.76 -29.24
N THR A 200 -3.37 -8.79 -30.10
CA THR A 200 -3.34 -7.35 -29.71
C THR A 200 -4.69 -6.82 -29.24
N ASP A 201 -5.78 -7.33 -29.81
CA ASP A 201 -7.13 -6.88 -29.47
C ASP A 201 -7.57 -7.42 -28.09
N GLU A 202 -7.29 -8.69 -27.78
CA GLU A 202 -7.48 -9.27 -26.44
C GLU A 202 -6.58 -8.58 -25.39
N ALA A 203 -5.31 -8.32 -25.75
CA ALA A 203 -4.39 -7.61 -24.86
C ALA A 203 -4.87 -6.18 -24.55
N ALA A 204 -5.37 -5.46 -25.57
CA ALA A 204 -5.94 -4.14 -25.37
C ALA A 204 -7.18 -4.17 -24.45
N ALA A 205 -8.06 -5.15 -24.62
CA ALA A 205 -9.24 -5.35 -23.77
C ALA A 205 -8.81 -5.66 -22.32
N THR A 206 -7.83 -6.56 -22.13
CA THR A 206 -7.29 -6.90 -20.81
C THR A 206 -6.63 -5.69 -20.14
N ALA A 207 -5.91 -4.84 -20.89
CA ALA A 207 -5.31 -3.62 -20.38
C ALA A 207 -6.34 -2.63 -19.84
N VAL A 208 -7.43 -2.41 -20.58
CA VAL A 208 -8.54 -1.55 -20.15
C VAL A 208 -9.20 -2.10 -18.89
N LEU A 209 -9.47 -3.40 -18.84
CA LEU A 209 -10.06 -4.05 -17.67
C LEU A 209 -9.13 -3.98 -16.46
N LEU A 210 -7.83 -4.22 -16.63
CA LEU A 210 -6.82 -4.06 -15.57
C LEU A 210 -6.83 -2.63 -15.03
N MET A 211 -6.85 -1.62 -15.90
CA MET A 211 -6.90 -0.21 -15.50
C MET A 211 -8.17 0.09 -14.70
N LEU A 212 -9.33 -0.38 -15.14
CA LEU A 212 -10.60 -0.17 -14.44
C LEU A 212 -10.63 -0.84 -13.07
N ILE A 213 -10.18 -2.09 -12.98
CA ILE A 213 -10.12 -2.85 -11.71
C ILE A 213 -9.14 -2.17 -10.74
N THR A 214 -7.97 -1.78 -11.22
CA THR A 214 -6.96 -1.06 -10.41
C THR A 214 -7.51 0.27 -9.88
N LEU A 215 -8.18 1.04 -10.73
CA LEU A 215 -8.82 2.30 -10.33
C LEU A 215 -9.93 2.06 -9.30
N MET A 216 -10.74 1.02 -9.49
CA MET A 216 -11.81 0.64 -8.56
C MET A 216 -11.22 0.27 -7.18
N VAL A 217 -10.19 -0.55 -7.14
CA VAL A 217 -9.51 -0.94 -5.89
C VAL A 217 -8.94 0.27 -5.17
N TYR A 218 -8.27 1.18 -5.91
CA TYR A 218 -7.77 2.44 -5.36
C TYR A 218 -8.89 3.29 -4.77
N MET A 219 -9.99 3.48 -5.50
CA MET A 219 -11.13 4.29 -5.04
C MET A 219 -11.82 3.68 -3.81
N ILE A 220 -11.96 2.35 -3.76
CA ILE A 220 -12.53 1.65 -2.61
C ILE A 220 -11.65 1.85 -1.38
N GLY A 221 -10.33 1.63 -1.49
CA GLY A 221 -9.38 1.85 -0.39
C GLY A 221 -9.43 3.28 0.13
N HIS A 222 -9.43 4.26 -0.78
CA HIS A 222 -9.56 5.66 -0.42
C HIS A 222 -10.91 6.00 0.26
N ARG A 223 -12.03 5.44 -0.23
CA ARG A 223 -13.35 5.64 0.38
C ARG A 223 -13.46 5.01 1.76
N ILE A 224 -12.98 3.80 1.94
CA ILE A 224 -12.95 3.11 3.24
C ILE A 224 -12.15 3.95 4.24
N GLY A 225 -10.97 4.45 3.86
CA GLY A 225 -10.17 5.32 4.70
C GLY A 225 -10.90 6.61 5.10
N ARG A 226 -11.68 7.20 4.19
CA ARG A 226 -12.48 8.40 4.47
C ARG A 226 -13.65 8.12 5.43
N ILE A 227 -14.28 6.95 5.35
CA ILE A 227 -15.36 6.54 6.27
C ILE A 227 -14.82 6.28 7.68
N LEU A 228 -13.60 5.70 7.78
CA LEU A 228 -12.93 5.46 9.05
C LEU A 228 -12.41 6.75 9.71
N SER A 229 -12.22 7.84 8.95
CA SER A 229 -11.82 9.13 9.48
C SER A 229 -13.04 9.89 9.99
N HIS A 230 -13.22 9.94 11.32
CA HIS A 230 -14.13 10.85 11.95
C HIS A 230 -13.39 12.16 12.21
N PRO A 231 -13.82 13.32 11.63
CA PRO A 231 -13.27 14.60 12.06
C PRO A 231 -13.69 14.82 13.51
N PRO A 232 -12.78 15.21 14.41
CA PRO A 232 -13.16 15.61 15.74
C PRO A 232 -14.03 16.86 15.63
N SER A 233 -15.32 16.73 15.90
CA SER A 233 -16.33 17.80 15.82
C SER A 233 -16.15 18.93 16.87
N MET A 234 -15.07 18.91 17.67
CA MET A 234 -14.84 19.84 18.77
C MET A 234 -14.05 21.11 18.42
N ALA A 235 -13.42 21.19 17.24
CA ALA A 235 -12.55 22.35 16.94
C ALA A 235 -13.26 23.56 16.33
N ILE A 236 -14.51 23.43 15.90
CA ILE A 236 -15.26 24.51 15.22
C ILE A 236 -16.13 25.31 16.18
N SER A 237 -16.57 24.74 17.31
CA SER A 237 -17.42 25.44 18.27
C SER A 237 -16.67 26.49 19.09
N ASP A 238 -15.42 26.25 19.46
CA ASP A 238 -14.64 27.18 20.29
C ASP A 238 -14.15 28.42 19.52
N HIS A 239 -13.86 28.28 18.22
CA HIS A 239 -13.46 29.44 17.43
C HIS A 239 -14.61 30.43 17.19
N ASN A 240 -15.84 29.94 17.05
CA ASN A 240 -17.03 30.79 16.94
C ASN A 240 -17.48 31.40 18.28
N ALA A 241 -17.26 30.68 19.39
CA ALA A 241 -17.52 31.19 20.72
C ALA A 241 -16.56 32.33 21.13
N LEU A 242 -15.27 32.18 20.80
CA LEU A 242 -14.25 33.21 21.01
C LEU A 242 -14.47 34.45 20.13
N ASN A 243 -14.87 34.28 18.88
CA ASN A 243 -15.13 35.39 17.97
C ASN A 243 -16.38 36.19 18.40
N ASN A 244 -17.40 35.56 18.98
CA ASN A 244 -18.58 36.25 19.50
C ASN A 244 -18.34 36.99 20.82
N GLN A 245 -17.29 36.65 21.58
CA GLN A 245 -16.89 37.39 22.80
C GLN A 245 -16.02 38.61 22.50
N ILE A 246 -15.41 38.70 21.32
CA ILE A 246 -14.54 39.83 20.93
C ILE A 246 -15.37 40.93 20.20
N THR A 247 -16.53 40.58 19.65
CA THR A 247 -17.39 41.49 18.86
C THR A 247 -18.64 41.99 19.61
N GLY A 248 -18.85 41.62 20.84
CA GLY A 248 -19.90 42.11 21.73
C GLY A 248 -19.32 42.93 22.86
#